data_22f0dd229f8132c0d8193bbabf1a470d
#
_entry.id   22f0dd229f8132c0d8193bbabf1a470d
#
_cell.length_a   1.000
_cell.length_b   1.000
_cell.length_c   1.000
_cell.angle_alpha   90.00
_cell.angle_beta   90.00
_cell.angle_gamma   90.00
#
_symmetry.space_group_name_H-M   'P 1'
#
loop_
_entity.id
_entity.type
_entity.pdbx_description
1 polymer ?
#
loop_
_entity_poly.entity_id
_entity_poly.type
_entity_poly.pdbx_seq_one_letter_code
_entity_poly.pdbx_strand_id
1 'polypeptide(L)'
;MPINLSKGQKVDLTKGNPGLKSIMVGLGWDVNAFDTGADFDLDAAAFMCGSNGKCPTEKEFIFYGNLEHPTGCVKHMGDNLTGSGEGDDEQIMVDLTQVPSDIERIAFTVTIYDADVRRQNFGQVSNAFIRIVDDATGKELIHFDLGEAVSYTHLRA
;
A
#
# COMPACT_ATOMS: atom_id res chain seq x y z
N MET A 1 -10.53 -14.76 9.34
CA MET A 1 -11.21 -13.60 8.74
C MET A 1 -10.29 -12.39 8.78
N PRO A 2 -10.16 -11.65 7.69
CA PRO A 2 -9.36 -10.44 7.71
C PRO A 2 -9.98 -9.38 8.63
N ILE A 3 -9.14 -8.55 9.21
CA ILE A 3 -9.57 -7.44 10.04
C ILE A 3 -9.91 -6.27 9.11
N ASN A 4 -11.14 -5.79 9.16
CA ASN A 4 -11.52 -4.54 8.50
C ASN A 4 -11.03 -3.38 9.35
N LEU A 5 -9.99 -2.72 8.87
CA LEU A 5 -9.34 -1.65 9.61
C LEU A 5 -10.13 -0.35 9.48
N SER A 6 -10.39 0.30 10.61
CA SER A 6 -11.00 1.62 10.65
C SER A 6 -9.93 2.70 10.82
N LYS A 7 -10.27 3.93 10.43
CA LYS A 7 -9.39 5.09 10.59
C LYS A 7 -8.90 5.22 12.05
N GLY A 8 -7.59 5.31 12.21
CA GLY A 8 -6.95 5.44 13.52
C GLY A 8 -6.81 4.14 14.32
N GLN A 9 -7.36 3.04 13.82
CA GLN A 9 -7.24 1.74 14.48
C GLN A 9 -5.81 1.22 14.37
N LYS A 10 -5.35 0.58 15.44
CA LYS A 10 -4.05 -0.10 15.50
C LYS A 10 -4.24 -1.59 15.72
N VAL A 11 -3.50 -2.39 14.98
CA VAL A 11 -3.55 -3.85 15.07
C VAL A 11 -2.12 -4.38 15.14
N ASP A 12 -1.89 -5.34 16.03
CA ASP A 12 -0.62 -6.07 16.08
C ASP A 12 -0.76 -7.36 15.25
N LEU A 13 -0.15 -7.37 14.08
CA LEU A 13 -0.20 -8.52 13.17
C LEU A 13 0.64 -9.70 13.65
N THR A 14 1.73 -9.45 14.36
CA THR A 14 2.64 -10.50 14.82
C THR A 14 2.06 -11.30 15.98
N LYS A 15 1.22 -10.68 16.80
CA LYS A 15 0.53 -11.34 17.92
C LYS A 15 -0.41 -12.45 17.45
N GLY A 16 -1.14 -12.19 16.37
CA GLY A 16 -2.04 -13.18 15.77
C GLY A 16 -1.36 -14.11 14.76
N ASN A 17 -0.15 -13.76 14.32
CA ASN A 17 0.59 -14.47 13.27
C ASN A 17 2.08 -14.55 13.65
N PRO A 18 2.45 -15.39 14.64
CA PRO A 18 3.81 -15.39 15.21
C PRO A 18 4.91 -15.82 14.23
N GLY A 19 4.55 -16.46 13.13
CA GLY A 19 5.50 -16.85 12.08
C GLY A 19 5.55 -15.90 10.89
N LEU A 20 4.97 -14.72 10.99
CA LEU A 20 4.89 -13.77 9.88
C LEU A 20 6.28 -13.23 9.51
N LYS A 21 6.73 -13.53 8.29
CA LYS A 21 8.05 -13.14 7.77
C LYS A 21 7.99 -12.26 6.55
N SER A 22 6.94 -12.39 5.76
CA SER A 22 6.76 -11.60 4.54
C SER A 22 5.28 -11.24 4.37
N ILE A 23 5.05 -10.03 3.90
CA ILE A 23 3.72 -9.53 3.60
C ILE A 23 3.64 -9.01 2.17
N MET A 24 2.44 -9.07 1.63
CA MET A 24 2.07 -8.39 0.39
C MET A 24 1.06 -7.31 0.74
N VAL A 25 1.35 -6.09 0.34
CA VAL A 25 0.42 -4.96 0.43
C VAL A 25 -0.20 -4.78 -0.93
N GLY A 26 -1.50 -5.01 -1.03
CA GLY A 26 -2.26 -4.94 -2.28
C GLY A 26 -3.13 -3.69 -2.31
N LEU A 27 -3.13 -3.02 -3.45
CA LEU A 27 -3.99 -1.90 -3.78
C LEU A 27 -4.88 -2.30 -4.94
N GLY A 28 -6.18 -2.15 -4.79
CA GLY A 28 -7.13 -2.42 -5.87
C GLY A 28 -8.16 -1.31 -5.99
N TRP A 29 -8.66 -1.11 -7.20
CA TRP A 29 -9.74 -0.19 -7.50
C TRP A 29 -10.43 -0.56 -8.81
N ASP A 30 -11.65 -0.06 -9.01
CA ASP A 30 -12.37 -0.29 -10.27
C ASP A 30 -11.96 0.75 -11.31
N VAL A 31 -11.97 0.34 -12.57
CA VAL A 31 -11.78 1.26 -13.70
C VAL A 31 -12.87 2.34 -13.69
N ASN A 32 -12.55 3.52 -14.24
CA ASN A 32 -13.54 4.56 -14.41
C ASN A 32 -14.58 4.10 -15.46
N ALA A 33 -15.77 3.77 -14.98
CA ALA A 33 -16.87 3.30 -15.84
C ALA A 33 -17.57 4.41 -16.62
N PHE A 34 -17.25 5.66 -16.34
CA PHE A 34 -17.84 6.82 -17.01
C PHE A 34 -16.94 7.29 -18.16
N ASP A 35 -17.51 7.49 -19.33
CA ASP A 35 -16.79 7.98 -20.52
C ASP A 35 -16.34 9.45 -20.40
N THR A 36 -16.60 10.08 -19.28
CA THR A 36 -16.29 11.48 -19.04
C THR A 36 -15.13 11.62 -18.06
N GLY A 37 -13.95 11.92 -18.55
CA GLY A 37 -12.78 12.17 -17.74
C GLY A 37 -11.65 11.15 -17.92
N ALA A 38 -10.56 11.37 -17.22
CA ALA A 38 -9.40 10.49 -17.24
C ALA A 38 -9.63 9.24 -16.38
N ASP A 39 -8.89 8.18 -16.66
CA ASP A 39 -8.83 7.00 -15.80
C ASP A 39 -8.37 7.37 -14.38
N PHE A 40 -8.82 6.58 -13.41
CA PHE A 40 -8.27 6.65 -12.06
C PHE A 40 -6.95 5.91 -12.04
N ASP A 41 -5.88 6.64 -11.73
CA ASP A 41 -4.54 6.11 -11.63
C ASP A 41 -4.09 6.24 -10.17
N LEU A 42 -4.33 5.17 -9.41
CA LEU A 42 -3.97 5.10 -8.00
C LEU A 42 -2.55 4.52 -7.86
N ASP A 43 -1.75 5.15 -7.04
CA ASP A 43 -0.37 4.75 -6.80
C ASP A 43 -0.15 4.37 -5.35
N ALA A 44 0.36 3.17 -5.13
CA ALA A 44 0.86 2.74 -3.84
C ALA A 44 2.34 3.10 -3.70
N ALA A 45 2.72 3.55 -2.54
CA ALA A 45 4.12 3.82 -2.20
C ALA A 45 4.44 3.38 -0.79
N ALA A 46 5.71 3.05 -0.56
CA ALA A 46 6.23 2.68 0.75
C ALA A 46 7.36 3.62 1.14
N PHE A 47 7.29 4.16 2.33
CA PHE A 47 8.34 4.98 2.95
C PHE A 47 8.94 4.20 4.11
N MET A 48 10.20 3.82 3.98
CA MET A 48 10.93 3.15 5.06
C MET A 48 11.54 4.23 5.96
N CYS A 49 11.01 4.35 7.17
CA CYS A 49 11.33 5.46 8.08
C CYS A 49 12.16 5.01 9.26
N GLY A 50 13.15 5.83 9.62
CA GLY A 50 13.94 5.67 10.84
C GLY A 50 13.21 6.18 12.09
N SER A 51 13.92 6.24 13.21
CA SER A 51 13.37 6.68 14.51
C SER A 51 12.85 8.12 14.49
N ASN A 52 13.37 8.96 13.60
CA ASN A 52 12.90 10.34 13.41
C ASN A 52 11.65 10.46 12.54
N GLY A 53 11.11 9.34 12.05
CA GLY A 53 9.93 9.30 11.18
C GLY A 53 10.19 9.70 9.75
N LYS A 54 11.46 9.79 9.32
CA LYS A 54 11.84 10.18 7.96
C LYS A 54 12.61 9.08 7.25
N CYS A 55 12.53 9.07 5.92
CA CYS A 55 13.39 8.22 5.09
C CYS A 55 14.83 8.73 5.18
N PRO A 56 15.82 7.86 5.49
CA PRO A 56 17.22 8.26 5.52
C PRO A 56 17.75 8.79 4.19
N THR A 57 17.37 8.15 3.09
CA THR A 57 17.75 8.55 1.72
C THR A 57 16.59 8.33 0.75
N GLU A 58 16.79 8.67 -0.51
CA GLU A 58 15.81 8.41 -1.57
C GLU A 58 15.59 6.91 -1.84
N LYS A 59 16.54 6.08 -1.46
CA LYS A 59 16.47 4.62 -1.66
C LYS A 59 15.38 3.96 -0.82
N GLU A 60 15.00 4.57 0.30
CA GLU A 60 13.95 4.11 1.19
C GLU A 60 12.54 4.53 0.76
N PHE A 61 12.43 5.30 -0.30
CA PHE A 61 11.15 5.64 -0.93
C PHE A 61 10.88 4.73 -2.12
N ILE A 62 9.94 3.79 -1.96
CA ILE A 62 9.61 2.77 -2.97
C ILE A 62 8.28 3.12 -3.62
N PHE A 63 8.29 3.32 -4.92
CA PHE A 63 7.13 3.72 -5.74
C PHE A 63 7.41 3.35 -7.21
N TYR A 64 6.52 3.71 -8.13
CA TYR A 64 6.68 3.36 -9.56
C TYR A 64 7.99 3.88 -10.19
N GLY A 65 8.57 4.95 -9.65
CA GLY A 65 9.87 5.49 -10.11
C GLY A 65 11.10 4.86 -9.45
N ASN A 66 10.91 4.05 -8.40
CA ASN A 66 11.96 3.33 -7.70
C ASN A 66 11.37 2.04 -7.14
N LEU A 67 11.41 0.97 -7.93
CA LEU A 67 10.64 -0.24 -7.67
C LEU A 67 11.21 -1.15 -6.57
N GLU A 68 12.47 -1.01 -6.20
CA GLU A 68 13.10 -1.95 -5.27
C GLU A 68 14.14 -1.25 -4.39
N HIS A 69 14.09 -1.56 -3.07
CA HIS A 69 15.14 -1.17 -2.15
C HIS A 69 16.42 -1.98 -2.41
N PRO A 70 17.64 -1.42 -2.21
CA PRO A 70 18.90 -2.14 -2.47
C PRO A 70 19.04 -3.48 -1.74
N THR A 71 18.45 -3.65 -0.56
CA THR A 71 18.43 -4.93 0.16
C THR A 71 17.43 -5.93 -0.40
N GLY A 72 16.53 -5.49 -1.27
CA GLY A 72 15.43 -6.31 -1.77
C GLY A 72 14.29 -6.53 -0.77
N CYS A 73 14.33 -5.87 0.38
CA CYS A 73 13.31 -6.08 1.42
C CYS A 73 11.93 -5.48 1.08
N VAL A 74 11.90 -4.45 0.24
CA VAL A 74 10.65 -3.83 -0.24
C VAL A 74 10.72 -3.74 -1.76
N LYS A 75 9.69 -4.27 -2.42
CA LYS A 75 9.58 -4.29 -3.89
C LYS A 75 8.18 -3.87 -4.33
N HIS A 76 8.11 -2.88 -5.19
CA HIS A 76 6.89 -2.53 -5.92
C HIS A 76 6.83 -3.39 -7.19
N MET A 77 5.72 -4.09 -7.39
CA MET A 77 5.62 -5.12 -8.44
C MET A 77 5.21 -4.58 -9.81
N GLY A 78 5.05 -3.28 -9.94
CA GLY A 78 4.71 -2.62 -11.20
C GLY A 78 3.52 -1.68 -11.09
N ASP A 79 3.45 -0.75 -12.03
CA ASP A 79 2.47 0.32 -12.07
C ASP A 79 1.25 -0.11 -12.90
N ASN A 80 0.04 0.18 -12.41
CA ASN A 80 -1.23 -0.01 -13.13
C ASN A 80 -1.91 1.34 -13.27
N LEU A 81 -2.05 1.82 -14.49
CA LEU A 81 -2.51 3.18 -14.79
C LEU A 81 -4.03 3.33 -14.82
N THR A 82 -4.79 2.25 -14.81
CA THR A 82 -6.23 2.26 -15.08
C THR A 82 -7.10 1.54 -14.05
N GLY A 83 -6.52 0.64 -13.27
CA GLY A 83 -7.26 -0.27 -12.40
C GLY A 83 -7.87 -1.45 -13.15
N SER A 84 -7.40 -1.74 -14.35
CA SER A 84 -7.89 -2.89 -15.11
C SER A 84 -7.27 -4.20 -14.62
N GLY A 85 -8.08 -5.22 -14.49
CA GLY A 85 -7.65 -6.53 -14.01
C GLY A 85 -8.52 -7.03 -12.85
N GLU A 86 -8.27 -8.24 -12.43
CA GLU A 86 -8.94 -8.86 -11.29
C GLU A 86 -8.02 -8.85 -10.07
N GLY A 87 -8.58 -8.59 -8.90
CA GLY A 87 -7.85 -8.59 -7.63
C GLY A 87 -7.07 -7.31 -7.39
N ASP A 88 -5.83 -7.44 -6.95
CA ASP A 88 -4.96 -6.28 -6.68
C ASP A 88 -4.40 -5.73 -8.00
N ASP A 89 -4.50 -4.43 -8.17
CA ASP A 89 -3.99 -3.74 -9.35
C ASP A 89 -2.52 -3.34 -9.18
N GLU A 90 -2.12 -3.03 -7.96
CA GLU A 90 -0.74 -2.82 -7.57
C GLU A 90 -0.39 -3.61 -6.32
N GLN A 91 0.86 -4.05 -6.22
CA GLN A 91 1.35 -4.82 -5.08
C GLN A 91 2.73 -4.34 -4.64
N ILE A 92 2.91 -4.26 -3.32
CA ILE A 92 4.23 -4.03 -2.71
C ILE A 92 4.54 -5.24 -1.84
N MET A 93 5.66 -5.89 -2.11
CA MET A 93 6.15 -7.04 -1.35
C MET A 93 7.13 -6.57 -0.28
N VAL A 94 6.96 -7.04 0.95
CA VAL A 94 7.87 -6.72 2.05
C VAL A 94 8.38 -7.99 2.69
N ASP A 95 9.70 -8.18 2.69
CA ASP A 95 10.37 -9.22 3.45
C ASP A 95 10.83 -8.64 4.78
N LEU A 96 10.08 -8.94 5.83
CA LEU A 96 10.32 -8.40 7.17
C LEU A 96 11.66 -8.85 7.74
N THR A 97 12.23 -9.96 7.26
CA THR A 97 13.52 -10.50 7.73
C THR A 97 14.71 -9.72 7.18
N GLN A 98 14.53 -8.97 6.11
CA GLN A 98 15.57 -8.21 5.41
C GLN A 98 15.50 -6.70 5.67
N VAL A 99 14.53 -6.23 6.43
CA VAL A 99 14.40 -4.81 6.76
C VAL A 99 15.58 -4.38 7.63
N PRO A 100 16.34 -3.33 7.24
CA PRO A 100 17.45 -2.83 8.03
C PRO A 100 17.06 -2.45 9.46
N SER A 101 17.96 -2.66 10.41
CA SER A 101 17.69 -2.42 11.84
C SER A 101 17.44 -0.96 12.21
N ASP A 102 17.89 -0.02 11.38
CA ASP A 102 17.66 1.42 11.55
C ASP A 102 16.28 1.87 11.06
N ILE A 103 15.55 0.99 10.37
CA ILE A 103 14.18 1.25 9.94
C ILE A 103 13.22 0.77 11.04
N GLU A 104 12.44 1.70 11.57
CA GLU A 104 11.47 1.43 12.64
C GLU A 104 10.03 1.40 12.16
N ARG A 105 9.76 1.98 10.98
CA ARG A 105 8.41 2.11 10.44
C ARG A 105 8.45 2.05 8.93
N ILE A 106 7.48 1.36 8.35
CA ILE A 106 7.19 1.46 6.92
C ILE A 106 5.79 2.08 6.80
N ALA A 107 5.73 3.26 6.20
CA ALA A 107 4.46 3.95 5.92
C ALA A 107 4.05 3.65 4.49
N PHE A 108 2.82 3.19 4.30
CA PHE A 108 2.25 2.99 2.97
C PHE A 108 1.30 4.14 2.66
N THR A 109 1.42 4.67 1.46
CA THR A 109 0.54 5.74 0.99
C THR A 109 -0.15 5.33 -0.29
N VAL A 110 -1.35 5.85 -0.48
CA VAL A 110 -2.09 5.72 -1.74
C VAL A 110 -2.41 7.13 -2.21
N THR A 111 -2.05 7.43 -3.43
CA THR A 111 -2.32 8.72 -4.07
C THR A 111 -3.02 8.50 -5.40
N ILE A 112 -3.71 9.52 -5.88
CA ILE A 112 -4.30 9.53 -7.21
C ILE A 112 -3.41 10.43 -8.07
N TYR A 113 -2.86 9.88 -9.14
CA TYR A 113 -1.99 10.61 -10.07
C TYR A 113 -2.75 11.76 -10.73
N ASP A 114 -2.16 12.93 -10.76
CA ASP A 114 -2.76 14.16 -11.32
C ASP A 114 -4.17 14.47 -10.80
N ALA A 115 -4.46 14.14 -9.55
CA ALA A 115 -5.80 14.32 -8.97
C ALA A 115 -6.35 15.73 -9.13
N ASP A 116 -5.53 16.74 -8.92
CA ASP A 116 -5.95 18.14 -9.04
C ASP A 116 -6.30 18.51 -10.48
N VAL A 117 -5.46 18.12 -11.44
CA VAL A 117 -5.66 18.39 -12.86
C VAL A 117 -6.87 17.64 -13.39
N ARG A 118 -7.02 16.38 -12.98
CA ARG A 118 -8.11 15.49 -13.39
C ARG A 118 -9.38 15.69 -12.59
N ARG A 119 -9.34 16.51 -11.54
CA ARG A 119 -10.46 16.77 -10.60
C ARG A 119 -11.01 15.48 -10.00
N GLN A 120 -10.11 14.63 -9.51
CA GLN A 120 -10.44 13.32 -8.95
C GLN A 120 -10.15 13.28 -7.44
N ASN A 121 -10.94 12.46 -6.73
CA ASN A 121 -10.73 12.14 -5.32
C ASN A 121 -11.18 10.71 -5.04
N PHE A 122 -10.83 10.17 -3.87
CA PHE A 122 -11.16 8.80 -3.50
C PHE A 122 -12.66 8.53 -3.41
N GLY A 123 -13.47 9.53 -3.14
CA GLY A 123 -14.93 9.39 -3.13
C GLY A 123 -15.53 9.07 -4.50
N GLN A 124 -14.81 9.32 -5.58
CA GLN A 124 -15.22 9.04 -6.95
C GLN A 124 -14.79 7.64 -7.43
N VAL A 125 -13.81 7.03 -6.75
CA VAL A 125 -13.26 5.73 -7.13
C VAL A 125 -14.09 4.61 -6.50
N SER A 126 -14.61 3.70 -7.33
CA SER A 126 -15.38 2.57 -6.83
C SER A 126 -14.46 1.45 -6.33
N ASN A 127 -14.83 0.88 -5.19
CA ASN A 127 -14.16 -0.29 -4.61
C ASN A 127 -12.65 -0.14 -4.42
N ALA A 128 -12.18 1.07 -4.11
CA ALA A 128 -10.77 1.29 -3.78
C ALA A 128 -10.46 0.71 -2.39
N PHE A 129 -9.43 -0.11 -2.31
CA PHE A 129 -9.00 -0.73 -1.07
C PHE A 129 -7.49 -0.90 -1.02
N ILE A 130 -6.97 -0.97 0.20
CA ILE A 130 -5.62 -1.48 0.49
C ILE A 130 -5.75 -2.66 1.43
N ARG A 131 -4.96 -3.70 1.21
CA ARG A 131 -4.99 -4.90 2.05
C ARG A 131 -3.59 -5.42 2.33
N ILE A 132 -3.47 -6.19 3.40
CA ILE A 132 -2.23 -6.88 3.78
C ILE A 132 -2.49 -8.37 3.80
N VAL A 133 -1.64 -9.10 3.11
CA VAL A 133 -1.70 -10.56 2.98
C VAL A 133 -0.40 -11.15 3.53
N ASP A 134 -0.52 -12.25 4.26
CA ASP A 134 0.63 -13.10 4.57
C ASP A 134 1.08 -13.78 3.26
N ASP A 135 2.24 -13.38 2.77
CA ASP A 135 2.73 -13.85 1.46
C ASP A 135 3.00 -15.37 1.46
N ALA A 136 3.39 -15.93 2.59
CA ALA A 136 3.67 -17.36 2.67
C ALA A 136 2.42 -18.25 2.58
N THR A 137 1.28 -17.78 3.07
CA THR A 137 0.03 -18.56 3.15
C THR A 137 -1.07 -18.07 2.21
N GLY A 138 -0.95 -16.84 1.69
CA GLY A 138 -2.00 -16.19 0.93
C GLY A 138 -3.17 -15.69 1.78
N LYS A 139 -3.06 -15.77 3.12
CA LYS A 139 -4.13 -15.34 4.02
C LYS A 139 -4.17 -13.83 4.12
N GLU A 140 -5.34 -13.24 3.83
CA GLU A 140 -5.59 -11.82 4.04
C GLU A 140 -5.69 -11.53 5.53
N LEU A 141 -4.87 -10.59 6.01
CA LEU A 141 -4.79 -10.23 7.42
C LEU A 141 -5.56 -8.95 7.73
N ILE A 142 -5.44 -7.95 6.86
CA ILE A 142 -6.07 -6.64 7.01
C ILE A 142 -6.66 -6.18 5.69
N HIS A 143 -7.81 -5.53 5.77
CA HIS A 143 -8.49 -4.86 4.67
C HIS A 143 -8.90 -3.46 5.10
N PHE A 144 -8.66 -2.46 4.26
CA PHE A 144 -9.04 -1.08 4.50
C PHE A 144 -9.65 -0.47 3.24
N ASP A 145 -10.90 -0.03 3.35
CA ASP A 145 -11.60 0.65 2.26
C ASP A 145 -11.21 2.12 2.21
N LEU A 146 -10.89 2.60 1.01
CA LEU A 146 -10.43 3.97 0.76
C LEU A 146 -11.57 4.93 0.37
N GLY A 147 -12.80 4.44 0.21
CA GLY A 147 -13.92 5.18 -0.35
C GLY A 147 -14.43 6.35 0.48
N GLU A 148 -14.14 6.40 1.77
CA GLU A 148 -14.60 7.47 2.64
C GLU A 148 -13.44 8.21 3.30
N ALA A 149 -13.20 9.42 2.89
CA ALA A 149 -12.31 10.40 3.50
C ALA A 149 -10.82 10.03 3.54
N VAL A 150 -9.99 11.03 3.37
CA VAL A 150 -8.54 10.97 3.51
C VAL A 150 -8.18 10.38 4.88
N SER A 151 -7.54 9.23 4.89
CA SER A 151 -7.05 8.62 6.11
C SER A 151 -5.57 8.26 5.96
N TYR A 152 -4.82 8.52 7.02
CA TYR A 152 -3.45 8.11 7.12
C TYR A 152 -3.39 6.86 7.98
N THR A 153 -2.94 5.74 7.41
CA THR A 153 -2.72 4.50 8.14
C THR A 153 -1.23 4.18 8.13
N HIS A 154 -0.69 3.94 9.31
CA HIS A 154 0.72 3.59 9.48
C HIS A 154 0.85 2.15 9.93
N LEU A 155 1.72 1.39 9.27
CA LEU A 155 2.15 0.07 9.71
C LEU A 155 3.50 0.20 10.41
N ARG A 156 3.58 -0.33 11.62
CA ARG A 156 4.85 -0.47 12.32
C ARG A 156 5.39 -1.88 12.11
N ALA A 157 6.60 -1.92 11.70
CA ALA A 157 7.33 -3.17 11.63
C ALA A 157 7.68 -3.68 13.05
#